data_15ca3a6b794af926cbc9ecd067af766a
#
_entry.id   15ca3a6b794af926cbc9ecd067af766a
#
_cell.length_a   1.000
_cell.length_b   1.000
_cell.length_c   1.000
_cell.angle_alpha   90.00
_cell.angle_beta   90.00
_cell.angle_gamma   90.00
#
_symmetry.space_group_name_H-M   'P 1'
#
loop_
_entity.id
_entity.type
_entity.pdbx_description
1 polymer ?
#
loop_
_entity_poly.entity_id
_entity_poly.type
_entity_poly.pdbx_seq_one_letter_code
_entity_poly.pdbx_strand_id
1 'polypeptide(L)'
;EHTGIPVESITLVQSDTDIVPRGGGTGGSRSLQLGGSAVKEATDAVIEKAKDLTAHLLEASVDDIVVNTDHGTVGVAGVPATALSWGELAVASKKEVPEGILDTEDGMEGLAAQLDFNQDNGTFPFGTHISVVDVDLETGEVTLIRHVAVDDAGTVINPLIFEGQQQGGIGQGISQALYEEVLYDDEGNPMTGNFMDYAFPSAAEMIDFETHHTVTPTHLNPLGAKGIGEAATIGSTPAVQNAVIDALAHLGVRHIDMPCTPERVWKTIQAAEKGTL
;
A
#
# COMPACT_ATOMS: atom_id res chain seq x y z
N GLU A 1 9.37 -13.10 8.84
CA GLU A 1 10.08 -14.02 7.93
C GLU A 1 11.60 -14.04 8.22
N HIS A 2 12.29 -12.89 8.30
CA HIS A 2 13.75 -12.82 8.48
C HIS A 2 14.27 -13.39 9.80
N THR A 3 13.50 -13.28 10.87
CA THR A 3 13.91 -13.70 12.22
C THR A 3 13.30 -15.01 12.66
N GLY A 4 12.22 -15.45 12.04
CA GLY A 4 11.42 -16.58 12.51
C GLY A 4 10.65 -16.31 13.82
N ILE A 5 10.62 -15.07 14.31
CA ILE A 5 9.83 -14.68 15.47
C ILE A 5 8.34 -14.69 15.06
N PRO A 6 7.45 -15.37 15.81
CA PRO A 6 6.02 -15.36 15.55
C PRO A 6 5.44 -13.93 15.56
N VAL A 7 4.56 -13.62 14.61
CA VAL A 7 3.99 -12.27 14.46
C VAL A 7 3.26 -11.81 15.73
N GLU A 8 2.66 -12.73 16.47
CA GLU A 8 1.97 -12.48 17.75
C GLU A 8 2.92 -11.99 18.87
N SER A 9 4.21 -12.24 18.72
CA SER A 9 5.26 -11.82 19.64
C SER A 9 5.86 -10.45 19.26
N ILE A 10 5.42 -9.86 18.15
CA ILE A 10 5.92 -8.57 17.67
C ILE A 10 4.93 -7.48 18.02
N THR A 11 5.38 -6.45 18.71
CA THR A 11 4.58 -5.27 19.01
C THR A 11 4.98 -4.13 18.07
N LEU A 12 4.03 -3.67 17.27
CA LEU A 12 4.21 -2.47 16.47
C LEU A 12 3.86 -1.22 17.28
N VAL A 13 4.80 -0.29 17.37
CA VAL A 13 4.58 1.04 17.96
C VAL A 13 4.64 2.07 16.87
N GLN A 14 3.55 2.82 16.67
CA GLN A 14 3.45 3.90 15.69
C GLN A 14 2.53 5.01 16.22
N SER A 15 2.61 6.19 15.62
CA SER A 15 1.72 7.34 15.94
C SER A 15 1.78 7.83 17.40
N ASP A 16 2.81 7.46 18.11
CA ASP A 16 3.09 7.93 19.47
C ASP A 16 4.31 8.87 19.42
N THR A 17 4.07 10.16 19.61
CA THR A 17 5.11 11.20 19.50
C THR A 17 6.10 11.20 20.67
N ASP A 18 5.80 10.49 21.75
CA ASP A 18 6.72 10.33 22.89
C ASP A 18 7.74 9.20 22.63
N ILE A 19 7.41 8.26 21.75
CA ILE A 19 8.23 7.08 21.45
C ILE A 19 8.82 7.17 20.04
N VAL A 20 8.03 7.60 19.05
CA VAL A 20 8.45 7.73 17.66
C VAL A 20 9.01 9.13 17.42
N PRO A 21 10.33 9.28 17.32
CA PRO A 21 10.97 10.59 17.33
C PRO A 21 10.66 11.43 16.07
N ARG A 22 10.33 10.76 14.96
CA ARG A 22 10.08 11.41 13.68
C ARG A 22 9.11 10.62 12.81
N GLY A 23 8.18 11.32 12.16
CA GLY A 23 7.26 10.74 11.19
C GLY A 23 6.81 11.79 10.18
N GLY A 24 6.82 11.45 8.90
CA GLY A 24 6.44 12.33 7.79
C GLY A 24 5.02 12.13 7.28
N GLY A 25 4.26 11.24 7.88
CA GLY A 25 2.93 10.84 7.40
C GLY A 25 2.96 10.11 6.04
N THR A 26 1.77 9.74 5.57
CA THR A 26 1.58 9.08 4.27
C THR A 26 1.19 10.10 3.21
N GLY A 27 1.86 10.06 2.07
CA GLY A 27 1.55 10.82 0.87
C GLY A 27 2.25 10.16 -0.32
N GLY A 28 1.59 10.05 -1.48
CA GLY A 28 2.13 9.31 -2.62
C GLY A 28 2.33 7.82 -2.35
N SER A 29 1.51 7.24 -1.47
CA SER A 29 1.49 5.80 -1.11
C SER A 29 2.86 5.26 -0.63
N ARG A 30 3.62 6.08 0.08
CA ARG A 30 5.03 5.83 0.44
C ARG A 30 5.26 5.07 1.75
N SER A 31 4.23 4.80 2.56
CA SER A 31 4.42 4.26 3.91
C SER A 31 5.16 2.93 3.93
N LEU A 32 4.79 1.97 3.07
CA LEU A 32 5.49 0.69 2.97
C LEU A 32 6.92 0.88 2.44
N GLN A 33 7.09 1.72 1.42
CA GLN A 33 8.39 1.93 0.79
C GLN A 33 9.43 2.48 1.77
N LEU A 34 9.06 3.46 2.58
CA LEU A 34 9.97 4.11 3.53
C LEU A 34 9.99 3.38 4.88
N GLY A 35 8.84 3.25 5.53
CA GLY A 35 8.76 2.63 6.86
C GLY A 35 9.08 1.13 6.82
N GLY A 36 8.57 0.41 5.82
CA GLY A 36 8.88 -1.01 5.65
C GLY A 36 10.36 -1.26 5.35
N SER A 37 10.99 -0.40 4.54
CA SER A 37 12.44 -0.50 4.25
C SER A 37 13.28 -0.19 5.49
N ALA A 38 12.91 0.83 6.27
CA ALA A 38 13.57 1.13 7.53
C ALA A 38 13.51 -0.05 8.51
N VAL A 39 12.31 -0.66 8.65
CA VAL A 39 12.13 -1.85 9.49
C VAL A 39 12.97 -3.03 8.99
N LYS A 40 13.02 -3.24 7.67
CA LYS A 40 13.85 -4.31 7.09
C LYS A 40 15.33 -4.10 7.41
N GLU A 41 15.88 -2.94 7.12
CA GLU A 41 17.31 -2.65 7.35
C GLU A 41 17.66 -2.67 8.84
N ALA A 42 16.79 -2.14 9.74
CA ALA A 42 16.99 -2.26 11.17
C ALA A 42 16.94 -3.72 11.65
N THR A 43 16.06 -4.54 11.05
CA THR A 43 16.01 -5.98 11.34
C THR A 43 17.28 -6.68 10.89
N ASP A 44 17.78 -6.37 9.71
CA ASP A 44 19.05 -6.94 9.19
C ASP A 44 20.22 -6.58 10.12
N ALA A 45 20.29 -5.34 10.60
CA ALA A 45 21.29 -4.92 11.58
C ALA A 45 21.18 -5.67 12.92
N VAL A 46 19.96 -5.90 13.40
CA VAL A 46 19.74 -6.73 14.62
C VAL A 46 20.18 -8.18 14.39
N ILE A 47 19.93 -8.72 13.18
CA ILE A 47 20.36 -10.08 12.83
C ILE A 47 21.90 -10.19 12.85
N GLU A 48 22.63 -9.23 12.31
CA GLU A 48 24.09 -9.25 12.34
C GLU A 48 24.60 -9.14 13.79
N LYS A 49 24.07 -8.23 14.62
CA LYS A 49 24.36 -8.21 16.07
C LYS A 49 24.11 -9.56 16.75
N ALA A 50 23.00 -10.21 16.42
CA ALA A 50 22.66 -11.52 16.98
C ALA A 50 23.65 -12.62 16.55
N LYS A 51 24.13 -12.57 15.31
CA LYS A 51 25.15 -13.50 14.82
C LYS A 51 26.49 -13.30 15.55
N ASP A 52 26.95 -12.05 15.68
CA ASP A 52 28.19 -11.73 16.38
C ASP A 52 28.13 -12.18 17.86
N LEU A 53 27.02 -11.88 18.54
CA LEU A 53 26.81 -12.33 19.92
C LEU A 53 26.78 -13.86 20.02
N THR A 54 26.08 -14.54 19.09
CA THR A 54 26.00 -16.00 19.08
C THR A 54 27.36 -16.63 18.81
N ALA A 55 28.14 -16.09 17.87
CA ALA A 55 29.49 -16.53 17.58
C ALA A 55 30.41 -16.45 18.83
N HIS A 56 30.30 -15.33 19.55
CA HIS A 56 31.03 -15.16 20.82
C HIS A 56 30.57 -16.17 21.89
N LEU A 57 29.27 -16.35 22.09
CA LEU A 57 28.74 -17.25 23.11
C LEU A 57 29.02 -18.74 22.85
N LEU A 58 29.11 -19.12 21.59
CA LEU A 58 29.38 -20.51 21.16
C LEU A 58 30.85 -20.77 20.80
N GLU A 59 31.72 -19.77 20.93
CA GLU A 59 33.15 -19.84 20.54
C GLU A 59 33.32 -20.33 19.09
N ALA A 60 32.44 -19.82 18.18
CA ALA A 60 32.39 -20.20 16.76
C ALA A 60 32.76 -19.03 15.84
N SER A 61 33.04 -19.32 14.57
CA SER A 61 33.19 -18.27 13.56
C SER A 61 31.82 -17.66 13.24
N VAL A 62 31.73 -16.32 13.08
CA VAL A 62 30.51 -15.65 12.66
C VAL A 62 30.00 -16.13 11.30
N ASP A 63 30.89 -16.52 10.41
CA ASP A 63 30.56 -17.07 9.10
C ASP A 63 29.79 -18.40 9.16
N ASP A 64 29.92 -19.13 10.29
CA ASP A 64 29.22 -20.39 10.53
C ASP A 64 27.85 -20.18 11.23
N ILE A 65 27.52 -18.95 11.66
CA ILE A 65 26.28 -18.65 12.36
C ILE A 65 25.15 -18.36 11.35
N VAL A 66 24.03 -19.05 11.54
CA VAL A 66 22.83 -18.89 10.71
C VAL A 66 21.59 -18.62 11.57
N VAL A 67 20.64 -17.89 11.01
CA VAL A 67 19.30 -17.75 11.56
C VAL A 67 18.43 -18.88 11.00
N ASN A 68 17.85 -19.65 11.88
CA ASN A 68 16.83 -20.65 11.51
C ASN A 68 15.46 -19.99 11.63
N THR A 69 14.89 -19.58 10.52
CA THR A 69 13.60 -18.88 10.46
C THR A 69 12.40 -19.78 10.77
N ASP A 70 12.53 -21.10 10.59
CA ASP A 70 11.45 -22.06 10.90
C ASP A 70 11.26 -22.23 12.41
N HIS A 71 12.33 -22.03 13.19
CA HIS A 71 12.32 -22.21 14.64
C HIS A 71 12.59 -20.92 15.43
N GLY A 72 12.88 -19.81 14.76
CA GLY A 72 13.20 -18.54 15.41
C GLY A 72 14.45 -18.62 16.30
N THR A 73 15.51 -19.28 15.83
CA THR A 73 16.75 -19.49 16.57
C THR A 73 17.98 -19.06 15.76
N VAL A 74 19.08 -18.78 16.45
CA VAL A 74 20.35 -18.40 15.87
C VAL A 74 21.44 -19.37 16.41
N GLY A 75 22.24 -19.96 15.53
CA GLY A 75 23.24 -20.94 15.95
C GLY A 75 24.14 -21.39 14.83
N VAL A 76 25.06 -22.32 15.15
CA VAL A 76 26.02 -22.86 14.17
C VAL A 76 25.27 -23.72 13.15
N ALA A 77 25.57 -23.50 11.87
CA ALA A 77 25.00 -24.24 10.76
C ALA A 77 25.17 -25.77 10.95
N GLY A 78 24.06 -26.51 10.85
CA GLY A 78 24.08 -27.95 11.02
C GLY A 78 24.15 -28.47 12.48
N VAL A 79 24.17 -27.60 13.49
CA VAL A 79 24.25 -27.97 14.92
C VAL A 79 23.06 -27.38 15.70
N PRO A 80 21.82 -27.81 15.44
CA PRO A 80 20.62 -27.21 16.04
C PRO A 80 20.56 -27.35 17.57
N ALA A 81 21.27 -28.31 18.15
CA ALA A 81 21.28 -28.54 19.61
C ALA A 81 21.92 -27.40 20.43
N THR A 82 22.71 -26.55 19.82
CA THR A 82 23.37 -25.39 20.46
C THR A 82 22.75 -24.07 20.04
N ALA A 83 21.72 -24.08 19.20
CA ALA A 83 21.07 -22.85 18.73
C ALA A 83 20.34 -22.14 19.89
N LEU A 84 20.43 -20.82 19.92
CA LEU A 84 19.87 -19.94 20.91
C LEU A 84 18.59 -19.29 20.38
N SER A 85 17.57 -19.17 21.21
CA SER A 85 16.37 -18.41 20.89
C SER A 85 16.67 -16.90 20.96
N TRP A 86 15.84 -16.10 20.29
CA TRP A 86 15.90 -14.63 20.38
C TRP A 86 15.77 -14.13 21.82
N GLY A 87 14.95 -14.81 22.66
CA GLY A 87 14.80 -14.48 24.06
C GLY A 87 16.09 -14.71 24.87
N GLU A 88 16.80 -15.81 24.65
CA GLU A 88 18.09 -16.11 25.28
C GLU A 88 19.16 -15.10 24.84
N LEU A 89 19.20 -14.75 23.57
CA LEU A 89 20.11 -13.74 23.03
C LEU A 89 19.80 -12.35 23.61
N ALA A 90 18.52 -11.99 23.74
CA ALA A 90 18.12 -10.73 24.35
C ALA A 90 18.50 -10.64 25.84
N VAL A 91 18.49 -11.75 26.57
CA VAL A 91 18.99 -11.83 27.95
C VAL A 91 20.51 -11.76 27.99
N ALA A 92 21.17 -12.45 27.07
CA ALA A 92 22.63 -12.46 26.98
C ALA A 92 23.19 -11.07 26.62
N SER A 93 22.54 -10.35 25.71
CA SER A 93 22.96 -9.02 25.26
C SER A 93 22.95 -7.93 26.36
N LYS A 94 22.25 -8.18 27.47
CA LYS A 94 22.20 -7.28 28.65
C LYS A 94 23.27 -7.59 29.70
N LYS A 95 24.07 -8.63 29.51
CA LYS A 95 25.21 -8.96 30.39
C LYS A 95 26.45 -8.24 29.87
N GLU A 96 27.56 -8.38 30.61
CA GLU A 96 28.85 -7.87 30.16
C GLU A 96 29.28 -8.63 28.90
N VAL A 97 29.22 -7.92 27.77
CA VAL A 97 29.65 -8.42 26.46
C VAL A 97 30.93 -7.68 26.07
N PRO A 98 31.94 -8.32 25.52
CA PRO A 98 33.17 -7.65 25.09
C PRO A 98 32.88 -6.49 24.13
N GLU A 99 33.68 -5.43 24.25
CA GLU A 99 33.65 -4.27 23.36
C GLU A 99 33.80 -4.72 21.89
N GLY A 100 32.98 -4.16 21.00
CA GLY A 100 33.00 -4.45 19.55
C GLY A 100 32.08 -5.58 19.10
N ILE A 101 31.40 -6.32 20.01
CA ILE A 101 30.46 -7.38 19.60
C ILE A 101 29.04 -6.82 19.34
N LEU A 102 28.58 -5.88 20.18
CA LEU A 102 27.26 -5.27 20.06
C LEU A 102 27.33 -3.77 19.75
N ASP A 103 28.54 -3.24 19.63
CA ASP A 103 28.72 -1.84 19.29
C ASP A 103 28.22 -1.55 17.87
N THR A 104 27.46 -0.48 17.73
CA THR A 104 26.99 -0.04 16.43
C THR A 104 27.08 1.49 16.33
N GLU A 105 27.19 1.95 15.09
CA GLU A 105 27.21 3.38 14.76
C GLU A 105 25.91 4.10 15.16
N ASP A 106 24.82 3.36 15.35
CA ASP A 106 23.50 3.89 15.73
C ASP A 106 23.38 4.19 17.25
N GLY A 107 24.36 3.79 18.04
CA GLY A 107 24.41 4.02 19.49
C GLY A 107 23.37 3.23 20.30
N MET A 108 22.71 2.24 19.69
CA MET A 108 21.73 1.38 20.37
C MET A 108 22.41 0.25 21.15
N GLU A 109 22.01 0.06 22.40
CA GLU A 109 22.54 -1.00 23.26
C GLU A 109 21.83 -2.35 23.01
N GLY A 110 22.57 -3.44 23.12
CA GLY A 110 22.07 -4.81 23.03
C GLY A 110 21.55 -5.17 21.64
N LEU A 111 20.52 -6.01 21.58
CA LEU A 111 19.88 -6.42 20.31
C LEU A 111 18.83 -5.39 19.88
N ALA A 112 19.26 -4.18 19.62
CA ALA A 112 18.42 -3.11 19.09
C ALA A 112 19.17 -2.41 17.94
N ALA A 113 18.42 -1.82 17.00
CA ALA A 113 18.96 -0.99 15.94
C ALA A 113 18.01 0.18 15.63
N GLN A 114 18.59 1.32 15.29
CA GLN A 114 17.86 2.51 14.86
C GLN A 114 18.50 3.05 13.60
N LEU A 115 17.67 3.33 12.60
CA LEU A 115 18.12 3.97 11.37
C LEU A 115 17.02 4.82 10.73
N ASP A 116 17.45 5.75 9.91
CA ASP A 116 16.59 6.55 9.03
C ASP A 116 16.79 6.07 7.60
N PHE A 117 15.74 5.48 7.00
CA PHE A 117 15.76 5.12 5.59
C PHE A 117 15.35 6.32 4.73
N ASN A 118 16.17 6.66 3.75
CA ASN A 118 15.87 7.67 2.75
C ASN A 118 15.90 7.04 1.35
N GLN A 119 14.88 7.36 0.55
CA GLN A 119 14.79 6.95 -0.85
C GLN A 119 15.05 8.17 -1.74
N ASP A 120 16.03 8.10 -2.62
CA ASP A 120 16.48 9.24 -3.44
C ASP A 120 15.43 9.71 -4.44
N ASN A 121 14.61 8.79 -4.96
CA ASN A 121 13.60 9.07 -5.98
C ASN A 121 12.28 8.38 -5.66
N GLY A 122 11.18 8.93 -6.21
CA GLY A 122 9.87 8.28 -6.16
C GLY A 122 9.82 6.99 -6.98
N THR A 123 9.01 6.04 -6.54
CA THR A 123 8.63 4.88 -7.36
C THR A 123 7.30 5.17 -8.04
N PHE A 124 7.08 4.52 -9.17
CA PHE A 124 5.86 4.69 -9.95
C PHE A 124 5.22 3.32 -10.17
N PRO A 125 4.07 3.04 -9.51
CA PRO A 125 3.22 1.93 -9.90
C PRO A 125 2.66 2.20 -11.30
N PHE A 126 2.24 1.17 -11.99
CA PHE A 126 1.56 1.28 -13.27
C PHE A 126 0.51 0.20 -13.39
N GLY A 127 -0.42 0.38 -14.32
CA GLY A 127 -1.49 -0.59 -14.49
C GLY A 127 -2.37 -0.28 -15.68
N THR A 128 -3.38 -1.12 -15.86
CA THR A 128 -4.43 -0.95 -16.86
C THR A 128 -5.76 -1.31 -16.24
N HIS A 129 -6.74 -0.42 -16.40
CA HIS A 129 -8.10 -0.63 -15.96
C HIS A 129 -9.05 -0.62 -17.14
N ILE A 130 -10.03 -1.52 -17.12
CA ILE A 130 -11.06 -1.65 -18.14
C ILE A 130 -12.41 -1.66 -17.44
N SER A 131 -13.31 -0.76 -17.87
CA SER A 131 -14.68 -0.69 -17.39
C SER A 131 -15.66 -1.01 -18.53
N VAL A 132 -16.72 -1.72 -18.18
CA VAL A 132 -17.87 -1.96 -19.08
C VAL A 132 -19.10 -1.38 -18.38
N VAL A 133 -19.79 -0.51 -19.08
CA VAL A 133 -20.99 0.16 -18.58
C VAL A 133 -22.17 -0.07 -19.52
N ASP A 134 -23.39 0.00 -18.97
CA ASP A 134 -24.62 0.17 -19.70
C ASP A 134 -25.19 1.55 -19.38
N VAL A 135 -25.63 2.29 -20.39
CA VAL A 135 -26.18 3.65 -20.25
C VAL A 135 -27.60 3.67 -20.77
N ASP A 136 -28.54 3.94 -19.86
CA ASP A 136 -29.93 4.16 -20.23
C ASP A 136 -30.09 5.54 -20.90
N LEU A 137 -30.44 5.55 -22.19
CA LEU A 137 -30.56 6.77 -22.98
C LEU A 137 -31.79 7.63 -22.59
N GLU A 138 -32.79 7.05 -21.94
CA GLU A 138 -34.01 7.79 -21.54
C GLU A 138 -33.80 8.52 -20.19
N THR A 139 -33.05 7.93 -19.29
CA THR A 139 -32.82 8.45 -17.94
C THR A 139 -31.42 9.02 -17.70
N GLY A 140 -30.44 8.61 -18.50
CA GLY A 140 -29.04 8.92 -18.29
C GLY A 140 -28.38 8.07 -17.19
N GLU A 141 -29.08 7.06 -16.65
CA GLU A 141 -28.54 6.16 -15.63
C GLU A 141 -27.36 5.34 -16.20
N VAL A 142 -26.28 5.26 -15.43
CA VAL A 142 -25.09 4.49 -15.78
C VAL A 142 -24.98 3.30 -14.84
N THR A 143 -25.07 2.09 -15.39
CA THR A 143 -24.88 0.85 -14.66
C THR A 143 -23.48 0.30 -14.97
N LEU A 144 -22.64 0.14 -13.94
CA LEU A 144 -21.36 -0.53 -14.07
C LEU A 144 -21.57 -2.05 -14.15
N ILE A 145 -21.21 -2.66 -15.27
CA ILE A 145 -21.41 -4.10 -15.54
C ILE A 145 -20.18 -4.91 -15.14
N ARG A 146 -18.97 -4.37 -15.40
CA ARG A 146 -17.72 -5.07 -15.14
C ARG A 146 -16.60 -4.08 -14.96
N HIS A 147 -15.68 -4.38 -14.04
CA HIS A 147 -14.43 -3.65 -13.90
C HIS A 147 -13.28 -4.63 -13.69
N VAL A 148 -12.26 -4.51 -14.54
CA VAL A 148 -11.04 -5.33 -14.49
C VAL A 148 -9.85 -4.39 -14.25
N ALA A 149 -9.03 -4.71 -13.26
CA ALA A 149 -7.82 -3.97 -12.93
C ALA A 149 -6.61 -4.89 -12.90
N VAL A 150 -5.52 -4.46 -13.52
CA VAL A 150 -4.21 -5.10 -13.43
C VAL A 150 -3.21 -4.04 -13.03
N ASP A 151 -2.68 -4.12 -11.81
CA ASP A 151 -1.74 -3.16 -11.26
C ASP A 151 -0.37 -3.79 -10.99
N ASP A 152 0.69 -3.00 -11.11
CA ASP A 152 2.05 -3.36 -10.71
C ASP A 152 2.55 -2.38 -9.65
N ALA A 153 2.70 -2.86 -8.44
CA ALA A 153 3.33 -2.10 -7.36
C ALA A 153 4.63 -2.77 -6.86
N GLY A 154 5.37 -3.37 -7.78
CA GLY A 154 6.64 -4.04 -7.49
C GLY A 154 6.42 -5.32 -6.70
N THR A 155 7.29 -5.59 -5.73
CA THR A 155 7.17 -6.76 -4.87
C THR A 155 5.93 -6.68 -3.97
N VAL A 156 5.07 -7.68 -4.03
CA VAL A 156 3.89 -7.81 -3.18
C VAL A 156 4.31 -8.42 -1.83
N ILE A 157 4.34 -7.60 -0.79
CA ILE A 157 4.76 -8.03 0.56
C ILE A 157 3.63 -8.78 1.27
N ASN A 158 2.39 -8.30 1.13
CA ASN A 158 1.21 -8.94 1.71
C ASN A 158 0.08 -8.93 0.67
N PRO A 159 -0.24 -10.11 0.06
CA PRO A 159 -1.25 -10.20 -0.98
C PRO A 159 -2.64 -9.73 -0.53
N LEU A 160 -3.06 -10.04 0.70
CA LEU A 160 -4.37 -9.64 1.23
C LEU A 160 -4.51 -8.12 1.34
N ILE A 161 -3.46 -7.46 1.86
CA ILE A 161 -3.45 -5.99 1.97
C ILE A 161 -3.36 -5.35 0.59
N PHE A 162 -2.56 -5.93 -0.32
CA PHE A 162 -2.43 -5.44 -1.69
C PHE A 162 -3.78 -5.45 -2.41
N GLU A 163 -4.49 -6.58 -2.39
CA GLU A 163 -5.81 -6.72 -2.99
C GLU A 163 -6.84 -5.78 -2.34
N GLY A 164 -6.82 -5.66 -1.01
CA GLY A 164 -7.66 -4.71 -0.30
C GLY A 164 -7.44 -3.25 -0.71
N GLN A 165 -6.19 -2.85 -1.00
CA GLN A 165 -5.88 -1.52 -1.54
C GLN A 165 -6.38 -1.36 -2.98
N GLN A 166 -6.27 -2.39 -3.83
CA GLN A 166 -6.81 -2.34 -5.18
C GLN A 166 -8.34 -2.17 -5.14
N GLN A 167 -9.05 -3.02 -4.43
CA GLN A 167 -10.52 -2.98 -4.36
C GLN A 167 -11.03 -1.66 -3.76
N GLY A 168 -10.41 -1.19 -2.68
CA GLY A 168 -10.75 0.09 -2.07
C GLY A 168 -10.50 1.28 -2.99
N GLY A 169 -9.37 1.28 -3.71
CA GLY A 169 -9.05 2.32 -4.70
C GLY A 169 -9.98 2.32 -5.91
N ILE A 170 -10.37 1.13 -6.41
CA ILE A 170 -11.37 1.01 -7.50
C ILE A 170 -12.70 1.60 -7.05
N GLY A 171 -13.20 1.21 -5.87
CA GLY A 171 -14.45 1.74 -5.34
C GLY A 171 -14.44 3.27 -5.20
N GLN A 172 -13.33 3.83 -4.71
CA GLN A 172 -13.15 5.28 -4.61
C GLN A 172 -13.15 5.96 -5.99
N GLY A 173 -12.48 5.39 -6.98
CA GLY A 173 -12.45 5.97 -8.33
C GLY A 173 -13.78 5.89 -9.07
N ILE A 174 -14.53 4.79 -8.90
CA ILE A 174 -15.92 4.66 -9.41
C ILE A 174 -16.82 5.72 -8.76
N SER A 175 -16.68 5.90 -7.44
CA SER A 175 -17.43 6.88 -6.67
C SER A 175 -17.21 8.30 -7.21
N GLN A 176 -15.96 8.68 -7.42
CA GLN A 176 -15.60 9.96 -8.02
C GLN A 176 -16.14 10.13 -9.46
N ALA A 177 -16.11 9.06 -10.26
CA ALA A 177 -16.54 9.14 -11.65
C ALA A 177 -18.06 9.26 -11.83
N LEU A 178 -18.86 8.67 -10.92
CA LEU A 178 -20.30 8.53 -11.10
C LEU A 178 -21.16 9.32 -10.09
N TYR A 179 -20.64 9.59 -8.86
CA TYR A 179 -21.49 10.05 -7.74
C TYR A 179 -21.01 11.32 -7.05
N GLU A 180 -19.72 11.41 -6.71
CA GLU A 180 -19.21 12.38 -5.75
C GLU A 180 -19.03 13.78 -6.36
N GLU A 181 -19.65 14.78 -5.74
CA GLU A 181 -19.49 16.19 -6.11
C GLU A 181 -19.58 17.09 -4.89
N VAL A 182 -18.63 18.02 -4.77
CA VAL A 182 -18.70 19.09 -3.77
C VAL A 182 -19.31 20.33 -4.42
N LEU A 183 -20.49 20.71 -3.96
CA LEU A 183 -21.24 21.87 -4.47
C LEU A 183 -21.15 23.04 -3.51
N TYR A 184 -21.10 24.24 -4.07
CA TYR A 184 -21.11 25.50 -3.33
C TYR A 184 -22.27 26.38 -3.82
N ASP A 185 -22.83 27.19 -2.92
CA ASP A 185 -23.76 28.24 -3.30
C ASP A 185 -23.02 29.47 -3.89
N ASP A 186 -23.77 30.48 -4.31
CA ASP A 186 -23.23 31.72 -4.91
C ASP A 186 -22.38 32.53 -3.91
N GLU A 187 -22.55 32.31 -2.61
CA GLU A 187 -21.78 32.93 -1.52
C GLU A 187 -20.55 32.10 -1.11
N GLY A 188 -20.36 30.91 -1.71
CA GLY A 188 -19.21 30.01 -1.45
C GLY A 188 -19.38 29.11 -0.23
N ASN A 189 -20.60 28.93 0.28
CA ASN A 189 -20.88 27.96 1.34
C ASN A 189 -21.02 26.54 0.77
N PRO A 190 -20.44 25.50 1.42
CA PRO A 190 -20.58 24.12 0.95
C PRO A 190 -22.01 23.61 1.15
N MET A 191 -22.65 23.19 0.07
CA MET A 191 -24.01 22.62 0.07
C MET A 191 -24.03 21.13 0.38
N THR A 192 -22.93 20.42 0.08
CA THR A 192 -22.76 18.97 0.28
C THR A 192 -21.92 18.67 1.52
N GLY A 193 -22.17 19.38 2.62
CA GLY A 193 -21.39 19.31 3.86
C GLY A 193 -21.73 18.16 4.82
N ASN A 194 -22.66 17.30 4.46
CA ASN A 194 -23.08 16.15 5.29
C ASN A 194 -23.47 14.97 4.40
N PHE A 195 -23.61 13.76 5.01
CA PHE A 195 -23.89 12.52 4.26
C PHE A 195 -25.34 12.42 3.71
N MET A 196 -26.21 13.36 3.98
CA MET A 196 -27.52 13.42 3.34
C MET A 196 -27.45 14.08 1.96
N ASP A 197 -26.48 14.99 1.79
CA ASP A 197 -26.34 15.82 0.59
C ASP A 197 -25.13 15.39 -0.27
N TYR A 198 -24.13 14.76 0.34
CA TYR A 198 -22.95 14.23 -0.37
C TYR A 198 -23.21 12.80 -0.82
N ALA A 199 -23.37 12.61 -2.13
CA ALA A 199 -23.63 11.31 -2.71
C ALA A 199 -22.33 10.49 -2.79
N PHE A 200 -22.32 9.30 -2.19
CA PHE A 200 -21.31 8.26 -2.40
C PHE A 200 -22.01 6.90 -2.42
N PRO A 201 -21.47 5.92 -3.15
CA PRO A 201 -22.12 4.63 -3.30
C PRO A 201 -22.07 3.80 -2.02
N SER A 202 -23.09 3.00 -1.82
CA SER A 202 -23.09 1.93 -0.82
C SER A 202 -22.64 0.61 -1.46
N ALA A 203 -22.56 -0.45 -0.68
CA ALA A 203 -22.24 -1.78 -1.19
C ALA A 203 -23.28 -2.31 -2.21
N ALA A 204 -24.48 -1.71 -2.26
CA ALA A 204 -25.53 -2.12 -3.20
C ALA A 204 -25.26 -1.63 -4.64
N GLU A 205 -24.55 -0.52 -4.80
CA GLU A 205 -24.18 0.05 -6.09
C GLU A 205 -22.84 -0.50 -6.61
N MET A 206 -22.09 -1.21 -5.77
CA MET A 206 -20.78 -1.79 -6.16
C MET A 206 -20.94 -3.22 -6.67
N ILE A 207 -20.14 -3.55 -7.65
CA ILE A 207 -20.00 -4.91 -8.20
C ILE A 207 -18.74 -5.58 -7.63
N ASP A 208 -18.60 -6.87 -7.87
CA ASP A 208 -17.33 -7.57 -7.64
C ASP A 208 -16.30 -7.12 -8.69
N PHE A 209 -15.12 -6.69 -8.23
CA PHE A 209 -14.04 -6.25 -9.11
C PHE A 209 -13.09 -7.41 -9.42
N GLU A 210 -12.68 -7.52 -10.67
CA GLU A 210 -11.66 -8.48 -11.10
C GLU A 210 -10.28 -7.84 -10.96
N THR A 211 -9.57 -8.19 -9.90
CA THR A 211 -8.25 -7.64 -9.60
C THR A 211 -7.14 -8.63 -9.91
N HIS A 212 -6.13 -8.16 -10.59
CA HIS A 212 -4.91 -8.89 -10.94
C HIS A 212 -3.69 -8.02 -10.66
N HIS A 213 -2.50 -8.62 -10.66
CA HIS A 213 -1.27 -7.86 -10.56
C HIS A 213 -0.13 -8.49 -11.37
N THR A 214 0.82 -7.64 -11.73
CA THR A 214 2.14 -8.03 -12.20
C THR A 214 3.19 -7.61 -11.18
N VAL A 215 4.42 -8.12 -11.31
CA VAL A 215 5.49 -7.88 -10.35
C VAL A 215 6.72 -7.38 -11.09
N THR A 216 6.97 -6.08 -10.99
CA THR A 216 8.19 -5.44 -11.52
C THR A 216 8.88 -4.69 -10.36
N PRO A 217 9.78 -5.36 -9.61
CA PRO A 217 10.42 -4.76 -8.44
C PRO A 217 11.19 -3.49 -8.78
N THR A 218 11.16 -2.52 -7.84
CA THR A 218 12.05 -1.35 -7.92
C THR A 218 13.41 -1.66 -7.31
N HIS A 219 14.45 -0.98 -7.78
CA HIS A 219 15.78 -1.00 -7.17
C HIS A 219 16.01 0.13 -6.17
N LEU A 220 15.03 1.01 -5.97
CA LEU A 220 15.16 2.20 -5.12
C LEU A 220 14.99 1.92 -3.63
N ASN A 221 14.50 0.74 -3.28
CA ASN A 221 14.38 0.31 -1.90
C ASN A 221 14.61 -1.20 -1.75
N PRO A 222 15.03 -1.68 -0.56
CA PRO A 222 15.39 -3.08 -0.34
C PRO A 222 14.20 -4.05 -0.39
N LEU A 223 12.97 -3.57 -0.35
CA LEU A 223 11.77 -4.40 -0.50
C LEU A 223 11.41 -4.65 -1.96
N GLY A 224 11.92 -3.83 -2.88
CA GLY A 224 11.47 -3.85 -4.28
C GLY A 224 10.01 -3.40 -4.45
N ALA A 225 9.40 -2.83 -3.41
CA ALA A 225 7.99 -2.44 -3.39
C ALA A 225 7.78 -1.03 -3.94
N LYS A 226 6.62 -0.81 -4.56
CA LYS A 226 6.11 0.50 -4.99
C LYS A 226 4.81 0.80 -4.24
N GLY A 227 4.29 2.02 -4.35
CA GLY A 227 3.04 2.39 -3.71
C GLY A 227 1.82 1.83 -4.43
N ILE A 228 0.96 1.09 -3.72
CA ILE A 228 -0.32 0.59 -4.27
C ILE A 228 -1.54 1.43 -3.83
N GLY A 229 -1.40 2.21 -2.75
CA GLY A 229 -2.54 2.86 -2.10
C GLY A 229 -3.38 3.78 -2.98
N GLU A 230 -2.78 4.40 -4.00
CA GLU A 230 -3.47 5.32 -4.93
C GLU A 230 -3.59 4.75 -6.35
N ALA A 231 -2.86 3.67 -6.68
CA ALA A 231 -2.78 3.17 -8.05
C ALA A 231 -4.16 2.86 -8.65
N ALA A 232 -4.99 2.16 -7.90
CA ALA A 232 -6.29 1.73 -8.39
C ALA A 232 -7.30 2.87 -8.55
N THR A 233 -7.28 3.91 -7.70
CA THR A 233 -8.15 5.08 -7.89
C THR A 233 -7.71 5.94 -9.07
N ILE A 234 -6.40 6.03 -9.32
CA ILE A 234 -5.84 6.72 -10.51
C ILE A 234 -6.31 6.03 -11.79
N GLY A 235 -6.34 4.70 -11.83
CA GLY A 235 -6.75 3.92 -12.98
C GLY A 235 -8.26 3.85 -13.19
N SER A 236 -9.03 3.63 -12.13
CA SER A 236 -10.47 3.39 -12.22
C SER A 236 -11.29 4.63 -12.58
N THR A 237 -10.95 5.80 -12.04
CA THR A 237 -11.66 7.06 -12.35
C THR A 237 -11.74 7.33 -13.85
N PRO A 238 -10.62 7.42 -14.61
CA PRO A 238 -10.69 7.63 -16.05
C PRO A 238 -11.23 6.43 -16.82
N ALA A 239 -11.05 5.19 -16.33
CA ALA A 239 -11.59 4.02 -17.00
C ALA A 239 -13.12 4.04 -17.06
N VAL A 240 -13.77 4.41 -15.95
CA VAL A 240 -15.23 4.51 -15.88
C VAL A 240 -15.73 5.68 -16.73
N GLN A 241 -15.15 6.87 -16.59
CA GLN A 241 -15.55 8.04 -17.40
C GLN A 241 -15.40 7.76 -18.89
N ASN A 242 -14.28 7.15 -19.30
CA ASN A 242 -14.06 6.81 -20.71
C ASN A 242 -15.08 5.78 -21.22
N ALA A 243 -15.46 4.80 -20.41
CA ALA A 243 -16.50 3.84 -20.76
C ALA A 243 -17.86 4.51 -20.99
N VAL A 244 -18.24 5.48 -20.16
CA VAL A 244 -19.48 6.27 -20.36
C VAL A 244 -19.41 7.08 -21.65
N ILE A 245 -18.30 7.74 -21.92
CA ILE A 245 -18.10 8.51 -23.16
C ILE A 245 -18.15 7.59 -24.39
N ASP A 246 -17.51 6.42 -24.31
CA ASP A 246 -17.48 5.44 -25.41
C ASP A 246 -18.89 4.89 -25.71
N ALA A 247 -19.68 4.60 -24.67
CA ALA A 247 -21.07 4.16 -24.82
C ALA A 247 -21.92 5.17 -25.61
N LEU A 248 -21.63 6.47 -25.46
CA LEU A 248 -22.35 7.58 -26.12
C LEU A 248 -21.64 8.10 -27.39
N ALA A 249 -20.52 7.50 -27.79
CA ALA A 249 -19.72 7.96 -28.93
C ALA A 249 -20.52 7.92 -30.27
N HIS A 250 -21.49 7.01 -30.39
CA HIS A 250 -22.38 6.89 -31.55
C HIS A 250 -23.33 8.10 -31.71
N LEU A 251 -23.58 8.84 -30.63
CA LEU A 251 -24.33 10.12 -30.63
C LEU A 251 -23.44 11.34 -30.89
N GLY A 252 -22.13 11.14 -31.07
CA GLY A 252 -21.17 12.23 -31.27
C GLY A 252 -20.57 12.78 -29.98
N VAL A 253 -20.92 12.25 -28.81
CA VAL A 253 -20.34 12.66 -27.52
C VAL A 253 -18.85 12.36 -27.48
N ARG A 254 -18.04 13.33 -27.05
CA ARG A 254 -16.59 13.21 -26.93
C ARG A 254 -16.06 13.56 -25.55
N HIS A 255 -16.89 14.15 -24.70
CA HIS A 255 -16.56 14.53 -23.34
C HIS A 255 -17.82 14.63 -22.48
N ILE A 256 -17.71 14.27 -21.22
CA ILE A 256 -18.69 14.53 -20.15
C ILE A 256 -17.86 14.88 -18.91
N ASP A 257 -18.21 15.98 -18.24
CA ASP A 257 -17.62 16.34 -16.95
C ASP A 257 -17.99 15.33 -15.87
N MET A 258 -17.04 15.00 -14.99
CA MET A 258 -17.34 14.17 -13.82
C MET A 258 -18.01 15.00 -12.70
N PRO A 259 -18.81 14.35 -11.85
CA PRO A 259 -19.28 12.96 -11.94
C PRO A 259 -20.28 12.79 -13.10
N CYS A 260 -20.26 11.63 -13.75
CA CYS A 260 -21.23 11.26 -14.78
C CYS A 260 -22.59 10.88 -14.16
N THR A 261 -23.20 11.83 -13.44
CA THR A 261 -24.51 11.62 -12.83
C THR A 261 -25.61 11.43 -13.89
N PRO A 262 -26.72 10.75 -13.58
CA PRO A 262 -27.82 10.55 -14.53
C PRO A 262 -28.29 11.85 -15.17
N GLU A 263 -28.42 12.93 -14.40
CA GLU A 263 -28.82 14.24 -14.91
C GLU A 263 -27.81 14.80 -15.92
N ARG A 264 -26.51 14.69 -15.62
CA ARG A 264 -25.43 15.21 -16.49
C ARG A 264 -25.33 14.41 -17.78
N VAL A 265 -25.40 13.08 -17.66
CA VAL A 265 -25.42 12.18 -18.82
C VAL A 265 -26.65 12.45 -19.69
N TRP A 266 -27.84 12.52 -19.11
CA TRP A 266 -29.08 12.81 -19.84
C TRP A 266 -29.03 14.17 -20.55
N LYS A 267 -28.58 15.23 -19.90
CA LYS A 267 -28.39 16.55 -20.54
C LYS A 267 -27.45 16.49 -21.74
N THR A 268 -26.38 15.71 -21.62
CA THR A 268 -25.43 15.51 -22.72
C THR A 268 -26.07 14.76 -23.91
N ILE A 269 -26.85 13.72 -23.64
CA ILE A 269 -27.61 12.99 -24.66
C ILE A 269 -28.57 13.95 -25.37
N GLN A 270 -29.34 14.73 -24.62
CA GLN A 270 -30.28 15.71 -25.19
C GLN A 270 -29.60 16.80 -26.02
N ALA A 271 -28.38 17.22 -25.63
CA ALA A 271 -27.60 18.18 -26.43
C ALA A 271 -27.09 17.54 -27.72
N ALA A 272 -26.67 16.29 -27.67
CA ALA A 272 -26.22 15.52 -28.84
C ALA A 272 -27.34 15.37 -29.87
N GLU A 273 -28.55 14.97 -29.45
CA GLU A 273 -29.72 14.80 -30.31
C GLU A 273 -30.15 16.11 -30.98
N LYS A 274 -29.96 17.26 -30.31
CA LYS A 274 -30.25 18.59 -30.84
C LYS A 274 -29.11 19.18 -31.70
N GLY A 275 -27.96 18.51 -31.78
CA GLY A 275 -26.78 19.01 -32.50
C GLY A 275 -26.14 20.25 -31.83
N THR A 276 -26.21 20.34 -30.49
CA THR A 276 -25.72 21.48 -29.69
C THR A 276 -24.58 21.11 -28.74
N LEU A 277 -23.89 19.99 -29.02
CA LEU A 277 -22.71 19.57 -28.28
C LEU A 277 -21.55 20.54 -28.44
#